data_b69c7230b0156f8ac865354fe1dcac7b
#
_entry.id   b69c7230b0156f8ac865354fe1dcac7b
#
_cell.length_a   1.000
_cell.length_b   1.000
_cell.length_c   1.000
_cell.angle_alpha   90.00
_cell.angle_beta   90.00
_cell.angle_gamma   90.00
#
_symmetry.space_group_name_H-M   'P 1'
#
loop_
_entity.id
_entity.type
_entity.pdbx_description
1 polymer ?
#
loop_
_entity_poly.entity_id
_entity_poly.type
_entity_poly.pdbx_seq_one_letter_code
_entity_poly.pdbx_strand_id
1 'polypeptide(L)'
;MVRATKAFPLIAALLAGALGACDEDEAGPTAPFRAWVLVKSAYVRREPSPDSPVVGLVARDDELWITGCVPACDAPEGWALLGGDGAIRLANLKLNPPSRATPPPGVALPYVYGTVKKGGAVVREDPRADAPVLEQAQASHVVAFHDEPELQDAGWLGRPGGGYVSTSDVRLAHPSTFAGEHLPTLPLAFILRGPKPVPAGDAGVPDGGVPFAPQKHDRFTFQGIDKAGRVLVAGGALPRQDVRLVLPRERPPQVKPDERWVHVEVSEQVLTAYEGDTPVMATLVSTGKAATPTQEGLFRVWHKVVHDTMHGPESDPYVVEEVPHSLFFHRGQALHGAFWHDAFGNAVTHGCVNLSVKDAAWLFEWAPPPLPRGFHAYSPEPAGRTGLWVLVERRPVTRAILEGGKPVGPRDGPAQVSPLR
;
A
#
# COMPACT_ATOMS: atom_id res chain seq x y z
N MET A 1 -20.07 47.24 -72.05
CA MET A 1 -20.51 46.23 -73.02
C MET A 1 -20.91 45.00 -72.20
N VAL A 2 -22.23 44.83 -71.93
CA VAL A 2 -23.18 44.05 -72.72
C VAL A 2 -22.78 42.58 -72.71
N ARG A 3 -23.47 41.63 -72.15
CA ARG A 3 -24.89 41.20 -71.95
C ARG A 3 -24.86 39.99 -71.02
N ALA A 4 -25.64 39.85 -70.00
CA ALA A 4 -27.06 39.51 -69.87
C ALA A 4 -27.50 38.27 -70.66
N THR A 5 -28.09 37.36 -69.95
CA THR A 5 -29.29 36.54 -70.16
C THR A 5 -29.03 35.05 -69.93
N LYS A 6 -29.88 34.25 -69.39
CA LYS A 6 -31.27 34.26 -68.94
C LYS A 6 -31.51 33.00 -68.10
N ALA A 7 -32.42 33.11 -67.20
CA ALA A 7 -33.02 32.03 -66.44
C ALA A 7 -34.01 31.22 -67.34
N PHE A 8 -34.39 30.01 -66.84
CA PHE A 8 -35.73 29.47 -66.65
C PHE A 8 -35.76 27.92 -66.79
N PRO A 9 -36.80 27.29 -66.34
CA PRO A 9 -36.83 26.34 -65.20
C PRO A 9 -37.30 24.97 -65.71
N LEU A 10 -37.48 24.05 -64.79
CA LEU A 10 -38.67 23.12 -64.71
C LEU A 10 -38.34 21.81 -64.07
N ILE A 11 -39.07 21.54 -63.16
CA ILE A 11 -40.20 20.64 -62.89
C ILE A 11 -39.80 19.41 -62.06
N ALA A 12 -40.46 19.35 -60.94
CA ALA A 12 -40.58 18.29 -60.01
C ALA A 12 -41.02 16.94 -60.66
N ALA A 13 -40.47 15.88 -60.14
CA ALA A 13 -41.14 14.60 -60.12
C ALA A 13 -40.97 13.98 -58.72
N LEU A 14 -42.02 13.97 -57.95
CA LEU A 14 -42.17 13.15 -56.78
C LEU A 14 -42.09 11.67 -57.20
N LEU A 15 -41.10 10.96 -56.64
CA LEU A 15 -41.15 9.50 -56.48
C LEU A 15 -40.90 9.22 -55.00
N ALA A 16 -42.00 8.96 -54.30
CA ALA A 16 -41.98 8.35 -52.99
C ALA A 16 -41.45 6.93 -53.12
N GLY A 17 -40.18 6.75 -52.82
CA GLY A 17 -39.59 5.43 -52.56
C GLY A 17 -39.37 5.33 -51.08
N ALA A 18 -40.09 4.39 -50.47
CA ALA A 18 -39.84 3.95 -49.10
C ALA A 18 -38.38 3.45 -49.01
N LEU A 19 -37.50 4.29 -48.47
CA LEU A 19 -36.18 3.87 -47.96
C LEU A 19 -36.44 3.37 -46.54
N GLY A 20 -36.29 2.05 -46.40
CA GLY A 20 -36.24 1.41 -45.12
C GLY A 20 -35.24 2.13 -44.22
N ALA A 21 -35.62 2.30 -42.96
CA ALA A 21 -34.72 2.64 -41.91
C ALA A 21 -33.54 1.65 -41.96
N CYS A 22 -32.40 2.09 -42.43
CA CYS A 22 -31.15 1.43 -42.07
C CYS A 22 -31.06 1.58 -40.56
N ASP A 23 -31.09 0.46 -39.87
CA ASP A 23 -30.59 0.39 -38.50
C ASP A 23 -29.28 1.15 -38.48
N GLU A 24 -29.19 2.23 -37.68
CA GLU A 24 -27.92 2.79 -37.28
C GLU A 24 -27.18 1.64 -36.60
N ASP A 25 -26.22 1.05 -37.32
CA ASP A 25 -25.22 0.20 -36.70
C ASP A 25 -24.76 0.93 -35.45
N GLU A 26 -25.05 0.36 -34.27
CA GLU A 26 -24.52 0.86 -33.02
C GLU A 26 -23.01 0.81 -33.14
N ALA A 27 -22.40 1.92 -33.59
CA ALA A 27 -20.97 2.08 -33.59
C ALA A 27 -20.51 1.82 -32.14
N GLY A 28 -19.70 0.81 -31.95
CA GLY A 28 -19.16 0.48 -30.65
C GLY A 28 -18.54 1.70 -29.98
N PRO A 29 -18.39 1.71 -28.67
CA PRO A 29 -17.96 2.88 -27.93
C PRO A 29 -16.65 3.44 -28.48
N THR A 30 -16.61 4.77 -28.71
CA THR A 30 -15.39 5.46 -29.13
C THR A 30 -14.41 5.56 -27.96
N ALA A 31 -13.20 5.05 -28.13
CA ALA A 31 -12.15 5.12 -27.13
C ALA A 31 -11.61 6.57 -26.93
N PRO A 32 -11.15 6.95 -25.71
CA PRO A 32 -11.18 6.12 -24.50
C PRO A 32 -12.56 6.12 -23.82
N PHE A 33 -12.97 4.98 -23.30
CA PHE A 33 -14.23 4.83 -22.56
C PHE A 33 -14.02 4.01 -21.28
N ARG A 34 -15.03 4.00 -20.39
CA ARG A 34 -14.97 3.28 -19.10
C ARG A 34 -15.52 1.88 -19.21
N ALA A 35 -14.98 1.01 -18.36
CA ALA A 35 -15.51 -0.33 -18.15
C ALA A 35 -15.45 -0.70 -16.66
N TRP A 36 -16.40 -1.52 -16.20
CA TRP A 36 -16.36 -2.15 -14.87
C TRP A 36 -15.98 -3.60 -14.97
N VAL A 37 -15.20 -4.08 -14.00
CA VAL A 37 -14.88 -5.50 -13.85
C VAL A 37 -16.08 -6.22 -13.24
N LEU A 38 -16.56 -7.27 -13.91
CA LEU A 38 -17.75 -8.05 -13.50
C LEU A 38 -17.42 -9.25 -12.63
N VAL A 39 -16.22 -9.79 -12.77
CA VAL A 39 -15.78 -11.02 -12.10
C VAL A 39 -15.07 -10.71 -10.80
N LYS A 40 -14.98 -11.67 -9.88
CA LYS A 40 -14.31 -11.50 -8.58
C LYS A 40 -12.89 -10.95 -8.76
N SER A 41 -12.15 -11.49 -9.74
CA SER A 41 -10.84 -10.99 -10.15
C SER A 41 -10.56 -11.41 -11.60
N ALA A 42 -9.73 -10.63 -12.30
CA ALA A 42 -9.25 -10.95 -13.64
C ALA A 42 -7.79 -10.50 -13.82
N TYR A 43 -7.03 -11.31 -14.57
CA TYR A 43 -5.66 -10.98 -14.92
C TYR A 43 -5.61 -9.96 -16.06
N VAL A 44 -4.76 -8.96 -15.89
CA VAL A 44 -4.31 -8.09 -16.97
C VAL A 44 -3.02 -8.68 -17.53
N ARG A 45 -2.99 -8.87 -18.85
CA ARG A 45 -1.83 -9.40 -19.56
C ARG A 45 -1.15 -8.30 -20.33
N ARG A 46 0.14 -8.46 -20.61
CA ARG A 46 0.92 -7.46 -21.35
C ARG A 46 0.35 -7.21 -22.74
N GLU A 47 -0.03 -8.26 -23.44
CA GLU A 47 -0.56 -8.25 -24.80
C GLU A 47 -1.92 -8.97 -24.83
N PRO A 48 -2.77 -8.71 -25.83
CA PRO A 48 -4.09 -9.34 -25.97
C PRO A 48 -3.98 -10.81 -26.40
N SER A 49 -3.34 -11.62 -25.56
CA SER A 49 -3.12 -13.05 -25.78
C SER A 49 -3.20 -13.83 -24.46
N PRO A 50 -3.80 -15.03 -24.43
CA PRO A 50 -3.85 -15.89 -23.25
C PRO A 50 -2.46 -16.36 -22.81
N ASP A 51 -1.49 -16.40 -23.69
CA ASP A 51 -0.12 -16.86 -23.42
C ASP A 51 0.81 -15.71 -23.01
N SER A 52 0.34 -14.45 -23.11
CA SER A 52 1.11 -13.28 -22.72
C SER A 52 1.30 -13.21 -21.19
N PRO A 53 2.45 -12.73 -20.72
CA PRO A 53 2.72 -12.57 -19.29
C PRO A 53 1.63 -11.75 -18.57
N VAL A 54 1.29 -12.16 -17.36
CA VAL A 54 0.41 -11.40 -16.47
C VAL A 54 1.20 -10.23 -15.91
N VAL A 55 0.67 -9.01 -16.07
CA VAL A 55 1.28 -7.78 -15.54
C VAL A 55 0.47 -7.15 -14.42
N GLY A 56 -0.80 -7.55 -14.27
CA GLY A 56 -1.64 -6.99 -13.23
C GLY A 56 -2.86 -7.86 -12.92
N LEU A 57 -3.56 -7.46 -11.87
CA LEU A 57 -4.83 -8.01 -11.42
C LEU A 57 -5.80 -6.87 -11.21
N VAL A 58 -7.05 -7.10 -11.57
CA VAL A 58 -8.19 -6.23 -11.28
C VAL A 58 -9.25 -7.03 -10.53
N ALA A 59 -10.03 -6.36 -9.71
CA ALA A 59 -11.08 -6.96 -8.88
C ALA A 59 -12.47 -6.51 -9.35
N ARG A 60 -13.51 -7.17 -8.85
CA ARG A 60 -14.90 -6.80 -9.13
C ARG A 60 -15.16 -5.34 -8.78
N ASP A 61 -15.89 -4.67 -9.65
CA ASP A 61 -16.28 -3.27 -9.55
C ASP A 61 -15.14 -2.24 -9.76
N ASP A 62 -13.90 -2.69 -10.02
CA ASP A 62 -12.83 -1.79 -10.46
C ASP A 62 -13.23 -1.09 -11.76
N GLU A 63 -12.93 0.22 -11.83
CA GLU A 63 -13.17 1.03 -13.02
C GLU A 63 -11.91 1.14 -13.86
N LEU A 64 -11.97 0.67 -15.08
CA LEU A 64 -10.89 0.70 -16.05
C LEU A 64 -11.15 1.70 -17.18
N TRP A 65 -10.07 2.24 -17.74
CA TRP A 65 -10.12 3.07 -18.93
C TRP A 65 -9.62 2.27 -20.13
N ILE A 66 -10.54 2.05 -21.09
CA ILE A 66 -10.30 1.27 -22.28
C ILE A 66 -9.90 2.22 -23.42
N THR A 67 -8.76 1.95 -24.04
CA THR A 67 -8.23 2.75 -25.14
C THR A 67 -8.50 2.12 -26.51
N GLY A 68 -8.99 0.90 -26.53
CA GLY A 68 -9.36 0.17 -27.75
C GLY A 68 -9.67 -1.27 -27.47
N CYS A 69 -10.09 -2.02 -28.50
CA CYS A 69 -10.38 -3.44 -28.40
C CYS A 69 -9.79 -4.21 -29.59
N VAL A 70 -9.50 -5.50 -29.39
CA VAL A 70 -8.94 -6.40 -30.40
C VAL A 70 -9.71 -7.74 -30.38
N PRO A 71 -10.29 -8.21 -31.50
CA PRO A 71 -10.36 -7.55 -32.80
C PRO A 71 -11.34 -6.36 -32.82
N ALA A 72 -12.42 -6.39 -32.01
CA ALA A 72 -13.42 -5.34 -31.86
C ALA A 72 -14.06 -5.40 -30.46
N CYS A 73 -14.74 -4.32 -30.04
CA CYS A 73 -15.30 -4.24 -28.68
C CYS A 73 -16.57 -5.09 -28.45
N ASP A 74 -17.19 -5.57 -29.48
CA ASP A 74 -18.33 -6.50 -29.49
C ASP A 74 -17.93 -7.97 -29.65
N ALA A 75 -16.62 -8.24 -29.86
CA ALA A 75 -16.13 -9.61 -30.04
C ALA A 75 -16.15 -10.41 -28.73
N PRO A 76 -16.91 -11.52 -28.62
CA PRO A 76 -17.02 -12.28 -27.39
C PRO A 76 -15.69 -12.78 -26.81
N GLU A 77 -14.75 -13.15 -27.69
CA GLU A 77 -13.41 -13.62 -27.35
C GLU A 77 -12.34 -12.50 -27.41
N GLY A 78 -12.79 -11.24 -27.46
CA GLY A 78 -11.94 -10.07 -27.63
C GLY A 78 -11.23 -9.66 -26.36
N TRP A 79 -10.36 -8.67 -26.54
CA TRP A 79 -9.56 -8.04 -25.49
C TRP A 79 -9.79 -6.53 -25.49
N ALA A 80 -9.90 -5.96 -24.30
CA ALA A 80 -9.85 -4.52 -24.08
C ALA A 80 -8.39 -4.11 -23.80
N LEU A 81 -7.96 -3.01 -24.42
CA LEU A 81 -6.61 -2.44 -24.26
C LEU A 81 -6.63 -1.31 -23.21
N LEU A 82 -5.63 -1.28 -22.34
CA LEU A 82 -5.52 -0.39 -21.19
C LEU A 82 -4.41 0.68 -21.37
N GLY A 83 -4.25 1.21 -22.59
CA GLY A 83 -3.38 2.36 -22.85
C GLY A 83 -1.88 2.14 -22.60
N GLY A 84 -1.39 0.93 -22.82
CA GLY A 84 0.01 0.57 -22.56
C GLY A 84 0.23 -0.19 -21.26
N ASP A 85 -0.78 -0.23 -20.38
CA ASP A 85 -0.75 -0.96 -19.10
C ASP A 85 -1.13 -2.45 -19.27
N GLY A 86 -1.51 -2.86 -20.49
CA GLY A 86 -1.83 -4.24 -20.83
C GLY A 86 -3.21 -4.42 -21.47
N ALA A 87 -3.71 -5.65 -21.44
CA ALA A 87 -4.98 -6.06 -22.02
C ALA A 87 -5.74 -7.01 -21.10
N ILE A 88 -7.07 -6.94 -21.13
CA ILE A 88 -7.98 -7.78 -20.34
C ILE A 88 -9.06 -8.36 -21.25
N ARG A 89 -9.55 -9.57 -20.96
CA ARG A 89 -10.69 -10.18 -21.70
C ARG A 89 -11.94 -9.35 -21.59
N LEU A 90 -12.58 -9.05 -22.73
CA LEU A 90 -13.85 -8.32 -22.80
C LEU A 90 -14.97 -9.02 -22.01
N ALA A 91 -14.98 -10.35 -22.01
CA ALA A 91 -15.94 -11.14 -21.24
C ALA A 91 -15.95 -10.85 -19.71
N ASN A 92 -14.89 -10.25 -19.18
CA ASN A 92 -14.78 -9.86 -17.78
C ASN A 92 -15.32 -8.45 -17.49
N LEU A 93 -15.76 -7.72 -18.51
CA LEU A 93 -16.06 -6.29 -18.43
C LEU A 93 -17.50 -5.96 -18.78
N LYS A 94 -18.03 -4.92 -18.13
CA LYS A 94 -19.21 -4.18 -18.58
C LYS A 94 -18.72 -2.85 -19.17
N LEU A 95 -18.89 -2.70 -20.47
CA LEU A 95 -18.47 -1.49 -21.18
C LEU A 95 -19.48 -0.35 -20.97
N ASN A 96 -19.00 0.90 -20.98
CA ASN A 96 -19.80 2.12 -20.82
C ASN A 96 -20.80 2.07 -19.65
N PRO A 97 -20.37 1.70 -18.43
CA PRO A 97 -21.25 1.68 -17.29
C PRO A 97 -21.73 3.09 -16.93
N PRO A 98 -22.90 3.22 -16.27
CA PRO A 98 -23.30 4.51 -15.70
C PRO A 98 -22.24 5.01 -14.72
N SER A 99 -22.10 6.34 -14.60
CA SER A 99 -21.12 6.93 -13.66
C SER A 99 -21.44 6.51 -12.23
N ARG A 100 -20.44 6.03 -11.51
CA ARG A 100 -20.49 5.83 -10.05
C ARG A 100 -19.83 7.01 -9.37
N ALA A 101 -20.29 7.35 -8.16
CA ALA A 101 -19.56 8.25 -7.29
C ALA A 101 -18.19 7.60 -6.97
N THR A 102 -17.12 8.28 -7.30
CA THR A 102 -15.78 7.84 -6.91
C THR A 102 -15.71 7.93 -5.38
N PRO A 103 -15.28 6.88 -4.67
CA PRO A 103 -15.01 7.00 -3.25
C PRO A 103 -14.04 8.16 -3.02
N PRO A 104 -14.19 8.93 -1.93
CA PRO A 104 -13.27 10.02 -1.66
C PRO A 104 -11.84 9.46 -1.55
N PRO A 105 -10.84 10.13 -2.17
CA PRO A 105 -9.45 9.74 -2.03
C PRO A 105 -9.06 9.80 -0.55
N GLY A 106 -8.39 8.78 -0.04
CA GLY A 106 -7.81 8.79 1.31
C GLY A 106 -8.45 7.85 2.33
N VAL A 107 -9.39 6.99 1.96
CA VAL A 107 -9.82 5.88 2.83
C VAL A 107 -8.72 4.82 2.81
N ALA A 108 -7.81 4.92 3.78
CA ALA A 108 -6.66 4.00 3.89
C ALA A 108 -7.08 2.56 4.25
N LEU A 109 -8.28 2.38 4.79
CA LEU A 109 -8.84 1.09 5.19
C LEU A 109 -10.31 1.02 4.75
N PRO A 110 -10.66 0.17 3.76
CA PRO A 110 -12.02 0.06 3.25
C PRO A 110 -12.93 -0.76 4.17
N TYR A 111 -12.38 -1.41 5.19
CA TYR A 111 -13.06 -2.34 6.08
C TYR A 111 -12.83 -2.00 7.55
N VAL A 112 -13.68 -2.52 8.41
CA VAL A 112 -13.43 -2.69 9.83
C VAL A 112 -12.71 -4.03 10.00
N TYR A 113 -11.74 -4.11 10.90
CA TYR A 113 -10.94 -5.31 11.09
C TYR A 113 -11.03 -5.81 12.51
N GLY A 114 -10.88 -7.12 12.67
CA GLY A 114 -10.85 -7.70 13.99
C GLY A 114 -10.05 -8.99 14.08
N THR A 115 -9.48 -9.24 15.25
CA THR A 115 -8.79 -10.49 15.56
C THR A 115 -9.76 -11.48 16.17
N VAL A 116 -9.84 -12.68 15.61
CA VAL A 116 -10.62 -13.79 16.16
C VAL A 116 -10.07 -14.18 17.52
N LYS A 117 -10.96 -14.26 18.53
CA LYS A 117 -10.60 -14.61 19.91
C LYS A 117 -10.15 -16.06 20.03
N LYS A 118 -9.58 -16.43 21.19
CA LYS A 118 -8.99 -17.75 21.47
C LYS A 118 -9.95 -18.93 21.25
N GLY A 119 -11.26 -18.72 21.30
CA GLY A 119 -12.27 -19.74 21.04
C GLY A 119 -12.50 -20.05 19.56
N GLY A 120 -11.91 -19.28 18.66
CA GLY A 120 -12.30 -19.29 17.24
C GLY A 120 -13.58 -18.49 16.99
N ALA A 121 -14.02 -18.42 15.74
CA ALA A 121 -15.28 -17.80 15.36
C ALA A 121 -16.00 -18.65 14.34
N VAL A 122 -17.34 -18.72 14.43
CA VAL A 122 -18.19 -19.42 13.45
C VAL A 122 -18.68 -18.41 12.43
N VAL A 123 -18.41 -18.67 11.16
CA VAL A 123 -18.96 -17.89 10.05
C VAL A 123 -20.29 -18.52 9.63
N ARG A 124 -21.34 -17.75 9.61
CA ARG A 124 -22.70 -18.20 9.31
C ARG A 124 -23.24 -17.56 8.03
N GLU A 125 -24.19 -18.22 7.40
CA GLU A 125 -24.83 -17.75 6.18
C GLU A 125 -25.65 -16.47 6.41
N ASP A 126 -26.34 -16.37 7.55
CA ASP A 126 -27.13 -15.21 7.97
C ASP A 126 -26.67 -14.70 9.36
N PRO A 127 -26.96 -13.44 9.72
CA PRO A 127 -26.62 -12.86 11.03
C PRO A 127 -27.55 -13.33 12.14
N ARG A 128 -27.60 -14.63 12.40
CA ARG A 128 -28.40 -15.28 13.46
C ARG A 128 -27.74 -16.57 13.94
N ALA A 129 -27.91 -16.88 15.22
CA ALA A 129 -27.17 -17.95 15.90
C ALA A 129 -27.51 -19.37 15.40
N ASP A 130 -28.68 -19.58 14.80
CA ASP A 130 -29.16 -20.85 14.27
C ASP A 130 -28.96 -20.99 12.74
N ALA A 131 -28.38 -19.97 12.07
CA ALA A 131 -28.10 -20.03 10.65
C ALA A 131 -27.05 -21.12 10.30
N PRO A 132 -27.08 -21.68 9.08
CA PRO A 132 -26.09 -22.63 8.61
C PRO A 132 -24.64 -22.11 8.79
N VAL A 133 -23.75 -23.01 9.16
CA VAL A 133 -22.33 -22.72 9.32
C VAL A 133 -21.64 -22.87 7.96
N LEU A 134 -20.97 -21.81 7.51
CA LEU A 134 -20.18 -21.80 6.27
C LEU A 134 -18.74 -22.27 6.53
N GLU A 135 -18.12 -21.74 7.57
CA GLU A 135 -16.73 -22.07 7.94
C GLU A 135 -16.47 -21.76 9.43
N GLN A 136 -15.29 -22.17 9.90
CA GLN A 136 -14.77 -21.79 11.21
C GLN A 136 -13.47 -21.03 11.05
N ALA A 137 -13.44 -19.77 11.48
CA ALA A 137 -12.23 -18.97 11.54
C ALA A 137 -11.43 -19.33 12.80
N GLN A 138 -10.14 -19.57 12.62
CA GLN A 138 -9.27 -19.97 13.73
C GLN A 138 -8.87 -18.77 14.59
N ALA A 139 -8.52 -19.04 15.83
CA ALA A 139 -7.99 -18.05 16.74
C ALA A 139 -6.78 -17.32 16.15
N SER A 140 -6.64 -16.05 16.46
CA SER A 140 -5.57 -15.16 15.96
C SER A 140 -5.66 -14.79 14.48
N HIS A 141 -6.60 -15.32 13.70
CA HIS A 141 -6.87 -14.78 12.38
C HIS A 141 -7.36 -13.33 12.48
N VAL A 142 -6.87 -12.46 11.61
CA VAL A 142 -7.33 -11.09 11.48
C VAL A 142 -8.22 -11.03 10.24
N VAL A 143 -9.49 -10.71 10.45
CA VAL A 143 -10.56 -10.78 9.47
C VAL A 143 -11.07 -9.38 9.14
N ALA A 144 -11.38 -9.15 7.88
CA ALA A 144 -12.01 -7.93 7.40
C ALA A 144 -13.54 -8.02 7.45
N PHE A 145 -14.20 -6.91 7.77
CA PHE A 145 -15.65 -6.80 7.88
C PHE A 145 -16.12 -5.52 7.21
N HIS A 146 -17.32 -5.53 6.65
CA HIS A 146 -17.98 -4.31 6.22
C HIS A 146 -18.24 -3.37 7.40
N ASP A 147 -18.13 -2.07 7.16
CA ASP A 147 -18.49 -1.06 8.17
C ASP A 147 -20.01 -0.83 8.13
N GLU A 148 -20.72 -1.66 8.91
CA GLU A 148 -22.18 -1.68 9.03
C GLU A 148 -22.59 -1.51 10.50
N PRO A 149 -22.70 -0.26 11.01
CA PRO A 149 -22.97 0.00 12.42
C PRO A 149 -24.24 -0.67 12.95
N GLU A 150 -25.32 -0.69 12.15
CA GLU A 150 -26.60 -1.32 12.52
C GLU A 150 -26.45 -2.83 12.73
N LEU A 151 -25.64 -3.49 11.89
CA LEU A 151 -25.33 -4.91 12.02
C LEU A 151 -24.43 -5.19 13.22
N GLN A 152 -23.47 -4.31 13.52
CA GLN A 152 -22.62 -4.37 14.71
C GLN A 152 -23.44 -4.23 15.99
N ASP A 153 -24.37 -3.28 16.04
CA ASP A 153 -25.28 -3.08 17.17
C ASP A 153 -26.20 -4.29 17.37
N ALA A 154 -26.55 -4.99 16.30
CA ALA A 154 -27.27 -6.27 16.36
C ALA A 154 -26.39 -7.47 16.77
N GLY A 155 -25.08 -7.26 17.02
CA GLY A 155 -24.13 -8.27 17.47
C GLY A 155 -23.45 -9.07 16.37
N TRP A 156 -23.46 -8.60 15.13
CA TRP A 156 -22.91 -9.30 13.96
C TRP A 156 -21.95 -8.42 13.13
N LEU A 157 -21.09 -9.08 12.39
CA LEU A 157 -20.11 -8.47 11.46
C LEU A 157 -20.21 -9.21 10.12
N GLY A 158 -20.51 -8.49 9.04
CA GLY A 158 -20.57 -9.04 7.67
C GLY A 158 -19.18 -9.06 7.02
N ARG A 159 -18.80 -10.19 6.39
CA ARG A 159 -17.49 -10.34 5.72
C ARG A 159 -17.56 -9.98 4.23
N PRO A 160 -16.53 -9.36 3.66
CA PRO A 160 -16.45 -9.07 2.21
C PRO A 160 -16.56 -10.33 1.34
N GLY A 161 -16.07 -11.47 1.83
CA GLY A 161 -16.16 -12.78 1.16
C GLY A 161 -17.51 -13.48 1.32
N GLY A 162 -18.46 -12.89 2.05
CA GLY A 162 -19.74 -13.46 2.44
C GLY A 162 -19.71 -14.12 3.82
N GLY A 163 -20.90 -14.22 4.41
CA GLY A 163 -21.11 -14.75 5.75
C GLY A 163 -20.96 -13.73 6.87
N TYR A 164 -21.36 -14.13 8.06
CA TYR A 164 -21.47 -13.28 9.23
C TYR A 164 -20.79 -13.91 10.44
N VAL A 165 -20.13 -13.08 11.23
CA VAL A 165 -19.43 -13.48 12.48
C VAL A 165 -20.02 -12.70 13.65
N SER A 166 -20.17 -13.36 14.82
CA SER A 166 -20.61 -12.68 16.02
C SER A 166 -19.55 -11.69 16.53
N THR A 167 -19.96 -10.49 16.92
CA THR A 167 -19.10 -9.50 17.57
C THR A 167 -18.46 -10.04 18.86
N SER A 168 -19.11 -11.00 19.53
CA SER A 168 -18.60 -11.66 20.73
C SER A 168 -17.32 -12.45 20.48
N ASP A 169 -17.10 -12.94 19.27
CA ASP A 169 -15.99 -13.83 18.90
C ASP A 169 -14.77 -13.07 18.37
N VAL A 170 -14.92 -11.78 18.17
CA VAL A 170 -13.90 -10.91 17.56
C VAL A 170 -13.51 -9.79 18.52
N ARG A 171 -12.25 -9.40 18.50
CA ARG A 171 -11.76 -8.14 19.08
C ARG A 171 -11.45 -7.18 17.94
N LEU A 172 -12.25 -6.13 17.80
CA LEU A 172 -12.03 -5.12 16.77
C LEU A 172 -10.64 -4.47 16.91
N ALA A 173 -10.01 -4.22 15.79
CA ALA A 173 -8.75 -3.53 15.72
C ALA A 173 -8.97 -2.01 15.78
N HIS A 174 -8.04 -1.34 16.44
CA HIS A 174 -7.93 0.12 16.43
C HIS A 174 -6.63 0.49 15.77
N PRO A 175 -6.65 0.82 14.46
CA PRO A 175 -5.44 1.18 13.73
C PRO A 175 -4.71 2.33 14.41
N SER A 176 -3.37 2.25 14.42
CA SER A 176 -2.53 3.33 14.94
C SER A 176 -2.78 4.63 14.19
N THR A 177 -2.87 5.72 14.92
CA THR A 177 -2.93 7.08 14.34
C THR A 177 -1.56 7.64 14.01
N PHE A 178 -0.49 6.91 14.31
CA PHE A 178 0.88 7.30 14.02
C PHE A 178 1.08 7.60 12.54
N ALA A 179 1.86 8.63 12.26
CA ALA A 179 2.39 8.97 10.95
C ALA A 179 3.83 9.47 11.10
N GLY A 180 4.66 9.13 10.13
CA GLY A 180 6.04 9.59 10.05
C GLY A 180 6.17 11.10 9.80
N GLU A 181 7.40 11.55 9.67
CA GLU A 181 7.76 12.94 9.35
C GLU A 181 8.01 13.09 7.86
N HIS A 182 7.32 14.01 7.23
CA HIS A 182 7.57 14.41 5.84
C HIS A 182 8.63 15.51 5.78
N LEU A 183 9.50 15.45 4.76
CA LEU A 183 10.62 16.35 4.56
C LEU A 183 11.48 16.52 5.84
N PRO A 184 11.92 15.40 6.45
CA PRO A 184 12.57 15.45 7.75
C PRO A 184 13.93 16.13 7.68
N THR A 185 14.27 16.89 8.72
CA THR A 185 15.64 17.30 8.97
C THR A 185 16.35 16.20 9.75
N LEU A 186 17.33 15.56 9.13
CA LEU A 186 18.10 14.51 9.76
C LEU A 186 19.40 15.06 10.42
N PRO A 187 19.85 14.50 11.53
CA PRO A 187 19.33 13.33 12.24
C PRO A 187 18.08 13.61 13.10
N LEU A 188 17.17 12.63 13.17
CA LEU A 188 15.88 12.70 13.88
C LEU A 188 15.79 11.61 14.95
N ALA A 189 15.10 11.89 16.06
CA ALA A 189 14.82 10.96 17.13
C ALA A 189 13.31 10.76 17.29
N PHE A 190 12.82 9.53 17.18
CA PHE A 190 11.45 9.14 17.52
C PHE A 190 11.38 8.58 18.94
N ILE A 191 10.36 8.94 19.69
CA ILE A 191 10.13 8.46 21.05
C ILE A 191 9.26 7.19 21.00
N LEU A 192 9.77 6.10 21.59
CA LEU A 192 9.00 4.85 21.71
C LEU A 192 8.12 4.80 22.94
N ARG A 193 8.61 5.42 24.03
CA ARG A 193 7.91 5.45 25.31
C ARG A 193 8.12 6.83 25.90
N GLY A 194 7.03 7.44 26.36
CA GLY A 194 7.14 8.63 27.19
C GLY A 194 7.97 8.30 28.44
N PRO A 195 8.81 9.21 28.92
CA PRO A 195 9.57 8.98 30.14
C PRO A 195 8.58 8.68 31.26
N LYS A 196 8.96 7.73 32.15
CA LYS A 196 8.26 7.58 33.42
C LYS A 196 8.34 8.92 34.15
N PRO A 197 7.27 9.40 34.80
CA PRO A 197 7.33 10.62 35.57
C PRO A 197 8.52 10.53 36.54
N VAL A 198 9.52 11.38 36.39
CA VAL A 198 10.59 11.51 37.37
C VAL A 198 10.00 12.30 38.53
N PRO A 199 10.12 11.83 39.78
CA PRO A 199 9.66 12.61 40.95
C PRO A 199 10.26 14.01 40.90
N ALA A 200 9.43 15.02 41.14
CA ALA A 200 9.87 16.41 41.20
C ALA A 200 11.00 16.55 42.23
N GLY A 201 12.23 16.70 41.76
CA GLY A 201 13.42 16.81 42.61
C GLY A 201 14.75 16.54 41.88
N ASP A 202 14.73 15.63 40.89
CA ASP A 202 15.98 15.22 40.18
C ASP A 202 16.07 15.66 38.70
N ALA A 203 14.99 16.22 38.15
CA ALA A 203 15.06 16.82 36.83
C ALA A 203 15.45 18.30 36.98
N GLY A 204 16.57 18.67 36.44
CA GLY A 204 16.94 20.08 36.26
C GLY A 204 15.92 20.76 35.35
N VAL A 205 14.77 21.14 35.94
CA VAL A 205 13.79 22.00 35.28
C VAL A 205 14.39 23.40 35.27
N PRO A 206 14.56 24.03 34.11
CA PRO A 206 14.90 25.45 34.08
C PRO A 206 13.82 26.22 34.84
N ASP A 207 14.25 27.15 35.68
CA ASP A 207 13.38 27.98 36.51
C ASP A 207 12.21 28.54 35.67
N GLY A 208 10.95 28.12 35.95
CA GLY A 208 9.73 28.57 35.26
C GLY A 208 9.39 27.86 33.94
N GLY A 209 10.06 26.79 33.53
CA GLY A 209 9.80 26.06 32.29
C GLY A 209 8.73 24.96 32.42
N VAL A 210 8.02 24.68 31.30
CA VAL A 210 7.14 23.52 31.21
C VAL A 210 8.01 22.26 31.29
N PRO A 211 7.66 21.27 32.16
CA PRO A 211 8.40 20.02 32.27
C PRO A 211 8.51 19.32 30.90
N PHE A 212 9.72 18.87 30.56
CA PHE A 212 9.93 18.05 29.37
C PHE A 212 9.29 16.68 29.57
N ALA A 213 8.15 16.47 28.91
CA ALA A 213 7.34 15.27 29.03
C ALA A 213 6.94 14.71 27.64
N PRO A 214 7.90 14.21 26.85
CA PRO A 214 7.63 13.69 25.53
C PRO A 214 6.69 12.48 25.60
N GLN A 215 5.81 12.37 24.61
CA GLN A 215 4.88 11.28 24.45
C GLN A 215 5.42 10.24 23.48
N LYS A 216 4.82 9.05 23.50
CA LYS A 216 5.06 8.04 22.47
C LYS A 216 4.81 8.65 21.08
N HIS A 217 5.72 8.38 20.15
CA HIS A 217 5.71 8.86 18.76
C HIS A 217 6.06 10.34 18.56
N ASP A 218 6.34 11.08 19.63
CA ASP A 218 6.93 12.40 19.48
C ASP A 218 8.29 12.30 18.77
N ARG A 219 8.67 13.37 18.11
CA ARG A 219 9.90 13.47 17.32
C ARG A 219 10.65 14.75 17.61
N PHE A 220 11.95 14.61 17.67
CA PHE A 220 12.86 15.71 17.99
C PHE A 220 14.11 15.63 17.12
N THR A 221 14.71 16.78 16.84
CA THR A 221 16.06 16.80 16.27
C THR A 221 17.04 16.17 17.26
N PHE A 222 17.78 15.17 16.80
CA PHE A 222 18.86 14.56 17.58
C PHE A 222 20.04 15.54 17.71
N GLN A 223 20.52 15.75 18.93
CA GLN A 223 21.59 16.70 19.23
C GLN A 223 22.88 16.04 19.70
N GLY A 224 22.86 14.74 20.00
CA GLY A 224 24.00 14.00 20.47
C GLY A 224 23.67 13.01 21.58
N ILE A 225 24.72 12.56 22.29
CA ILE A 225 24.59 11.73 23.50
C ILE A 225 25.37 12.34 24.63
N ASP A 226 24.87 12.20 25.84
CA ASP A 226 25.59 12.66 27.04
C ASP A 226 26.59 11.59 27.55
N LYS A 227 27.34 11.94 28.61
CA LYS A 227 28.32 11.03 29.24
C LYS A 227 27.70 9.77 29.81
N ALA A 228 26.40 9.78 30.13
CA ALA A 228 25.63 8.63 30.63
C ALA A 228 25.04 7.78 29.50
N GLY A 229 25.25 8.13 28.22
CA GLY A 229 24.74 7.43 27.06
C GLY A 229 23.27 7.75 26.73
N ARG A 230 22.71 8.83 27.30
CA ARG A 230 21.34 9.29 27.00
C ARG A 230 21.32 10.12 25.73
N VAL A 231 20.25 10.02 24.98
CA VAL A 231 20.00 10.77 23.75
C VAL A 231 19.60 12.21 24.10
N LEU A 232 20.35 13.17 23.60
CA LEU A 232 20.08 14.61 23.76
C LEU A 232 19.15 15.06 22.63
N VAL A 233 18.08 15.74 23.02
CA VAL A 233 17.10 16.37 22.12
C VAL A 233 16.75 17.76 22.65
N ALA A 234 16.05 18.56 21.85
CA ALA A 234 15.55 19.84 22.31
C ALA A 234 14.67 19.67 23.56
N GLY A 235 15.04 20.29 24.66
CA GLY A 235 14.31 20.26 25.93
C GLY A 235 14.77 19.20 26.94
N GLY A 236 15.64 18.24 26.59
CA GLY A 236 16.09 17.24 27.57
C GLY A 236 16.93 16.09 27.03
N ALA A 237 17.12 15.10 27.92
CA ALA A 237 17.87 13.88 27.65
C ALA A 237 17.00 12.65 27.94
N LEU A 238 17.00 11.67 27.05
CA LEU A 238 16.15 10.48 27.08
C LEU A 238 17.00 9.20 27.16
N PRO A 239 16.53 8.16 27.86
CA PRO A 239 17.18 6.87 27.83
C PRO A 239 17.27 6.34 26.39
N ARG A 240 18.44 5.82 25.98
CA ARG A 240 18.69 5.31 24.62
C ARG A 240 17.68 4.26 24.16
N GLN A 241 17.24 3.42 25.05
CA GLN A 241 16.27 2.35 24.78
C GLN A 241 14.86 2.86 24.45
N ASP A 242 14.53 4.08 24.87
CA ASP A 242 13.20 4.68 24.65
C ASP A 242 13.14 5.53 23.38
N VAL A 243 14.23 5.53 22.61
CA VAL A 243 14.40 6.35 21.39
C VAL A 243 14.81 5.48 20.22
N ARG A 244 14.37 5.85 19.02
CA ARG A 244 14.87 5.35 17.74
C ARG A 244 15.46 6.51 16.95
N LEU A 245 16.65 6.29 16.39
CA LEU A 245 17.37 7.33 15.68
C LEU A 245 17.28 7.11 14.18
N VAL A 246 16.89 8.15 13.45
CA VAL A 246 16.98 8.22 12.01
C VAL A 246 18.23 9.02 11.65
N LEU A 247 19.24 8.32 11.17
CA LEU A 247 20.49 8.92 10.73
C LEU A 247 20.55 9.02 9.22
N PRO A 248 21.21 10.05 8.65
CA PRO A 248 21.40 10.13 7.20
C PRO A 248 22.07 8.87 6.65
N ARG A 249 21.67 8.47 5.46
CA ARG A 249 22.27 7.35 4.73
C ARG A 249 22.71 7.81 3.35
N GLU A 250 23.95 7.54 3.00
CA GLU A 250 24.46 7.76 1.64
C GLU A 250 23.72 6.82 0.67
N ARG A 251 23.38 7.36 -0.50
CA ARG A 251 22.72 6.62 -1.54
C ARG A 251 23.60 5.45 -2.03
N PRO A 252 23.05 4.23 -2.13
CA PRO A 252 23.80 3.11 -2.72
C PRO A 252 24.27 3.42 -4.14
N PRO A 253 25.51 3.02 -4.53
CA PRO A 253 26.05 3.34 -5.84
C PRO A 253 25.24 2.75 -7.02
N GLN A 254 24.43 1.70 -6.78
CA GLN A 254 23.54 1.09 -7.75
C GLN A 254 22.28 1.93 -8.01
N VAL A 255 21.90 2.81 -7.09
CA VAL A 255 20.75 3.72 -7.19
C VAL A 255 21.21 4.99 -7.90
N LYS A 256 20.53 5.36 -9.00
CA LYS A 256 20.88 6.59 -9.73
C LYS A 256 20.46 7.84 -8.96
N PRO A 257 21.05 9.02 -9.26
CA PRO A 257 20.72 10.28 -8.58
C PRO A 257 19.25 10.72 -8.71
N ASP A 258 18.57 10.29 -9.74
CA ASP A 258 17.17 10.59 -10.05
C ASP A 258 16.18 9.50 -9.63
N GLU A 259 16.68 8.41 -9.04
CA GLU A 259 15.84 7.31 -8.58
C GLU A 259 15.36 7.52 -7.14
N ARG A 260 14.20 6.95 -6.84
CA ARG A 260 13.61 6.85 -5.50
C ARG A 260 14.05 5.57 -4.81
N TRP A 261 14.32 5.67 -3.52
CA TRP A 261 14.71 4.51 -2.73
C TRP A 261 14.34 4.68 -1.26
N VAL A 262 14.26 3.57 -0.56
CA VAL A 262 14.05 3.54 0.88
C VAL A 262 15.20 2.84 1.57
N HIS A 263 15.54 3.33 2.76
CA HIS A 263 16.46 2.73 3.70
C HIS A 263 15.69 2.19 4.89
N VAL A 264 15.74 0.89 5.13
CA VAL A 264 15.22 0.22 6.32
C VAL A 264 16.39 -0.11 7.24
N GLU A 265 16.53 0.63 8.33
CA GLU A 265 17.55 0.37 9.36
C GLU A 265 16.97 -0.56 10.43
N VAL A 266 17.37 -1.83 10.37
CA VAL A 266 16.80 -2.90 11.21
C VAL A 266 17.19 -2.73 12.68
N SER A 267 18.36 -2.15 13.01
CA SER A 267 18.77 -1.93 14.40
C SER A 267 17.93 -0.87 15.09
N GLU A 268 17.52 0.16 14.34
CA GLU A 268 16.75 1.29 14.82
C GLU A 268 15.25 1.14 14.55
N GLN A 269 14.85 0.15 13.73
CA GLN A 269 13.44 -0.06 13.37
C GLN A 269 12.82 1.20 12.74
N VAL A 270 13.55 1.80 11.81
CA VAL A 270 13.13 3.01 11.10
C VAL A 270 13.23 2.81 9.59
N LEU A 271 12.42 3.55 8.85
CA LEU A 271 12.49 3.65 7.40
C LEU A 271 12.66 5.12 7.02
N THR A 272 13.57 5.39 6.08
CA THR A 272 13.72 6.69 5.45
C THR A 272 13.54 6.56 3.94
N ALA A 273 12.67 7.36 3.36
CA ALA A 273 12.48 7.46 1.91
C ALA A 273 13.29 8.62 1.36
N TYR A 274 13.92 8.40 0.21
CA TYR A 274 14.81 9.35 -0.46
C TYR A 274 14.42 9.56 -1.93
N GLU A 275 14.54 10.80 -2.39
CA GLU A 275 14.64 11.15 -3.82
C GLU A 275 16.09 11.54 -4.09
N GLY A 276 16.82 10.68 -4.79
CA GLY A 276 18.27 10.82 -4.91
C GLY A 276 18.95 10.82 -3.52
N ASP A 277 19.53 11.95 -3.16
CA ASP A 277 20.22 12.12 -1.86
C ASP A 277 19.36 12.88 -0.82
N THR A 278 18.14 13.29 -1.19
CA THR A 278 17.26 14.09 -0.33
C THR A 278 16.26 13.20 0.42
N PRO A 279 16.24 13.22 1.77
CA PRO A 279 15.22 12.52 2.54
C PRO A 279 13.87 13.23 2.40
N VAL A 280 12.82 12.46 2.04
CA VAL A 280 11.48 13.00 1.83
C VAL A 280 10.46 12.50 2.86
N MET A 281 10.77 11.38 3.54
CA MET A 281 9.95 10.88 4.64
C MET A 281 10.79 10.02 5.56
N ALA A 282 10.53 10.07 6.87
CA ALA A 282 11.10 9.19 7.87
C ALA A 282 10.03 8.68 8.83
N THR A 283 10.06 7.38 9.16
CA THR A 283 9.05 6.77 10.02
C THR A 283 9.60 5.62 10.84
N LEU A 284 8.88 5.26 11.91
CA LEU A 284 9.09 4.02 12.64
C LEU A 284 8.47 2.85 11.87
N VAL A 285 9.15 1.72 11.86
CA VAL A 285 8.65 0.48 11.28
C VAL A 285 8.73 -0.67 12.29
N SER A 286 8.12 -1.80 11.95
CA SER A 286 8.39 -3.07 12.64
C SER A 286 8.93 -4.06 11.64
N THR A 287 10.12 -4.60 11.89
CA THR A 287 10.76 -5.62 11.04
C THR A 287 10.66 -7.01 11.65
N GLY A 288 11.25 -8.00 10.99
CA GLY A 288 11.26 -9.39 11.42
C GLY A 288 11.95 -9.60 12.77
N LYS A 289 11.39 -10.53 13.57
CA LYS A 289 12.00 -11.04 14.80
C LYS A 289 13.34 -11.75 14.49
N ALA A 290 14.14 -12.03 15.50
CA ALA A 290 15.42 -12.74 15.33
C ALA A 290 15.25 -14.12 14.68
N ALA A 291 14.14 -14.81 14.94
CA ALA A 291 13.84 -16.12 14.36
C ALA A 291 13.34 -16.04 12.90
N THR A 292 12.79 -14.92 12.49
CA THR A 292 12.23 -14.67 11.17
C THR A 292 12.68 -13.29 10.67
N PRO A 293 13.99 -13.09 10.41
CA PRO A 293 14.52 -11.76 10.13
C PRO A 293 14.05 -11.23 8.78
N THR A 294 13.94 -9.91 8.70
CA THR A 294 13.86 -9.22 7.40
C THR A 294 15.19 -9.40 6.69
N GLN A 295 15.16 -9.84 5.44
CA GLN A 295 16.35 -10.11 4.65
C GLN A 295 17.12 -8.82 4.40
N GLU A 296 18.39 -8.79 4.81
CA GLU A 296 19.30 -7.67 4.52
C GLU A 296 19.80 -7.72 3.08
N GLY A 297 19.95 -6.58 2.44
CA GLY A 297 20.40 -6.43 1.06
C GLY A 297 19.82 -5.20 0.37
N LEU A 298 20.14 -5.09 -0.92
CA LEU A 298 19.57 -4.09 -1.82
C LEU A 298 18.65 -4.77 -2.82
N PHE A 299 17.38 -4.43 -2.78
CA PHE A 299 16.32 -5.05 -3.54
C PHE A 299 15.58 -4.02 -4.39
N ARG A 300 14.70 -4.52 -5.28
CA ARG A 300 13.68 -3.71 -5.93
C ARG A 300 12.29 -4.24 -5.62
N VAL A 301 11.33 -3.35 -5.46
CA VAL A 301 9.91 -3.72 -5.47
C VAL A 301 9.57 -4.29 -6.83
N TRP A 302 9.06 -5.51 -6.83
CA TRP A 302 8.69 -6.23 -8.04
C TRP A 302 7.18 -6.45 -8.19
N HIS A 303 6.43 -6.23 -7.11
CA HIS A 303 4.98 -6.41 -7.11
C HIS A 303 4.34 -5.43 -6.11
N LYS A 304 3.27 -4.79 -6.54
CA LYS A 304 2.45 -3.86 -5.74
C LYS A 304 1.03 -4.44 -5.64
N VAL A 305 0.45 -4.44 -4.44
CA VAL A 305 -0.94 -4.89 -4.22
C VAL A 305 -1.63 -3.90 -3.30
N VAL A 306 -2.82 -3.46 -3.68
CA VAL A 306 -3.63 -2.51 -2.87
C VAL A 306 -4.05 -3.14 -1.55
N HIS A 307 -4.62 -4.34 -1.63
CA HIS A 307 -4.98 -5.17 -0.47
C HIS A 307 -4.64 -6.63 -0.77
N ASP A 308 -4.04 -7.33 0.19
CA ASP A 308 -3.65 -8.73 0.04
C ASP A 308 -3.99 -9.53 1.29
N THR A 309 -4.27 -10.82 1.15
CA THR A 309 -4.41 -11.72 2.29
C THR A 309 -3.07 -12.40 2.55
N MET A 310 -2.49 -12.10 3.70
CA MET A 310 -1.20 -12.66 4.10
C MET A 310 -1.37 -13.89 4.99
N HIS A 311 -0.58 -14.91 4.69
CA HIS A 311 -0.55 -16.16 5.43
C HIS A 311 0.79 -16.34 6.13
N GLY A 312 0.73 -16.80 7.38
CA GLY A 312 1.93 -17.22 8.13
C GLY A 312 2.52 -18.53 7.61
N PRO A 313 3.77 -18.83 8.00
CA PRO A 313 4.38 -20.13 7.68
C PRO A 313 3.65 -21.28 8.43
N GLU A 314 3.79 -22.51 7.94
CA GLU A 314 3.19 -23.70 8.58
C GLU A 314 3.62 -23.88 10.05
N SER A 315 4.81 -23.40 10.41
CA SER A 315 5.34 -23.48 11.78
C SER A 315 4.73 -22.46 12.76
N ASP A 316 4.12 -21.40 12.24
CA ASP A 316 3.44 -20.35 13.01
C ASP A 316 2.29 -19.77 12.15
N PRO A 317 1.20 -20.54 11.98
CA PRO A 317 0.13 -20.21 11.06
C PRO A 317 -0.68 -19.02 11.56
N TYR A 318 -0.87 -18.06 10.68
CA TYR A 318 -1.81 -16.94 10.85
C TYR A 318 -2.40 -16.54 9.50
N VAL A 319 -3.50 -15.83 9.54
CA VAL A 319 -4.11 -15.19 8.37
C VAL A 319 -4.40 -13.74 8.74
N VAL A 320 -4.03 -12.82 7.86
CA VAL A 320 -4.42 -11.41 7.94
C VAL A 320 -5.06 -11.04 6.62
N GLU A 321 -6.36 -10.83 6.63
CA GLU A 321 -7.12 -10.44 5.44
C GLU A 321 -6.93 -8.96 5.13
N GLU A 322 -6.95 -8.62 3.85
CA GLU A 322 -6.99 -7.25 3.35
C GLU A 322 -5.86 -6.35 3.87
N VAL A 323 -4.63 -6.89 3.92
CA VAL A 323 -3.44 -6.14 4.32
C VAL A 323 -3.19 -5.01 3.31
N PRO A 324 -3.22 -3.72 3.73
CA PRO A 324 -3.20 -2.63 2.79
C PRO A 324 -1.79 -2.27 2.29
N HIS A 325 -1.72 -1.85 1.02
CA HIS A 325 -0.58 -1.16 0.41
C HIS A 325 0.73 -1.96 0.46
N SER A 326 0.68 -3.19 -0.06
CA SER A 326 1.84 -4.10 -0.05
C SER A 326 2.79 -3.84 -1.22
N LEU A 327 4.07 -3.67 -0.90
CA LEU A 327 5.20 -3.50 -1.83
C LEU A 327 6.18 -4.66 -1.62
N PHE A 328 6.06 -5.71 -2.42
CA PHE A 328 6.91 -6.89 -2.31
C PHE A 328 8.30 -6.63 -2.89
N PHE A 329 9.34 -6.86 -2.09
CA PHE A 329 10.74 -6.60 -2.49
C PHE A 329 11.64 -7.84 -2.46
N HIS A 330 11.35 -8.82 -1.60
CA HIS A 330 12.13 -10.05 -1.53
C HIS A 330 11.23 -11.24 -1.22
N ARG A 331 11.07 -12.19 -2.18
CA ARG A 331 10.19 -13.35 -2.03
C ARG A 331 8.80 -12.93 -1.49
N GLY A 332 8.37 -13.48 -0.34
CA GLY A 332 7.13 -13.08 0.34
C GLY A 332 7.29 -11.90 1.33
N GLN A 333 8.44 -11.23 1.38
CA GLN A 333 8.63 -10.07 2.25
C GLN A 333 8.23 -8.78 1.55
N ALA A 334 7.42 -7.97 2.23
CA ALA A 334 6.89 -6.72 1.72
C ALA A 334 7.01 -5.58 2.75
N LEU A 335 6.98 -4.35 2.26
CA LEU A 335 6.63 -3.15 3.01
C LEU A 335 5.11 -3.02 2.92
N HIS A 336 4.39 -2.94 4.04
CA HIS A 336 2.93 -2.87 4.02
C HIS A 336 2.34 -2.22 5.27
N GLY A 337 1.08 -1.78 5.20
CA GLY A 337 0.37 -1.23 6.35
C GLY A 337 -0.02 -2.32 7.35
N ALA A 338 0.13 -2.02 8.64
CA ALA A 338 -0.31 -2.88 9.72
C ALA A 338 -1.33 -2.15 10.60
N PHE A 339 -2.58 -2.55 10.52
CA PHE A 339 -3.68 -1.98 11.30
C PHE A 339 -3.91 -2.71 12.63
N TRP A 340 -3.31 -3.89 12.84
CA TRP A 340 -3.55 -4.77 13.98
C TRP A 340 -2.62 -4.53 15.18
N HIS A 341 -1.65 -3.64 15.06
CA HIS A 341 -0.76 -3.27 16.17
C HIS A 341 -0.26 -1.82 16.07
N ASP A 342 0.25 -1.33 17.19
CA ASP A 342 0.93 -0.04 17.33
C ASP A 342 2.33 -0.22 17.94
N ALA A 343 3.04 -1.28 17.52
CA ALA A 343 4.34 -1.68 18.05
C ALA A 343 5.52 -1.14 17.21
N PHE A 344 5.31 -0.12 16.39
CA PHE A 344 6.35 0.47 15.55
C PHE A 344 7.57 0.89 16.38
N GLY A 345 8.74 0.68 15.82
CA GLY A 345 10.02 0.80 16.52
C GLY A 345 10.48 -0.50 17.19
N ASN A 346 9.78 -1.63 17.01
CA ASN A 346 10.15 -2.94 17.58
C ASN A 346 10.09 -4.05 16.53
N ALA A 347 10.98 -5.03 16.61
CA ALA A 347 10.99 -6.20 15.73
C ALA A 347 9.94 -7.22 16.18
N VAL A 348 8.82 -7.30 15.48
CA VAL A 348 7.67 -8.16 15.85
C VAL A 348 7.11 -9.00 14.72
N THR A 349 7.60 -8.86 13.47
CA THR A 349 7.03 -9.51 12.30
C THR A 349 7.70 -10.86 11.96
N HIS A 350 7.19 -11.52 10.93
CA HIS A 350 7.75 -12.74 10.35
C HIS A 350 8.65 -12.47 9.13
N GLY A 351 9.17 -11.23 9.00
CA GLY A 351 10.09 -10.82 7.94
C GLY A 351 9.64 -9.62 7.13
N CYS A 352 8.34 -9.32 7.08
CA CYS A 352 7.83 -8.10 6.46
C CYS A 352 8.25 -6.85 7.26
N VAL A 353 8.20 -5.71 6.60
CA VAL A 353 8.39 -4.39 7.20
C VAL A 353 7.03 -3.74 7.34
N ASN A 354 6.52 -3.70 8.57
CA ASN A 354 5.22 -3.13 8.89
C ASN A 354 5.34 -1.62 9.11
N LEU A 355 4.51 -0.85 8.42
CA LEU A 355 4.34 0.59 8.57
C LEU A 355 2.97 0.89 9.19
N SER A 356 2.79 2.11 9.70
CA SER A 356 1.44 2.61 9.95
C SER A 356 0.64 2.60 8.64
N VAL A 357 -0.68 2.50 8.72
CA VAL A 357 -1.54 2.49 7.52
C VAL A 357 -1.36 3.77 6.69
N LYS A 358 -1.18 4.91 7.37
CA LYS A 358 -0.95 6.21 6.72
C LYS A 358 0.37 6.25 5.95
N ASP A 359 1.45 5.77 6.58
CA ASP A 359 2.77 5.77 5.97
C ASP A 359 2.87 4.77 4.83
N ALA A 360 2.21 3.60 4.97
CA ALA A 360 2.14 2.61 3.91
C ALA A 360 1.37 3.13 2.69
N ALA A 361 0.24 3.81 2.91
CA ALA A 361 -0.53 4.44 1.84
C ALA A 361 0.30 5.48 1.09
N TRP A 362 0.96 6.38 1.82
CA TRP A 362 1.84 7.38 1.22
C TRP A 362 2.98 6.73 0.44
N LEU A 363 3.66 5.74 1.04
CA LEU A 363 4.79 5.03 0.41
C LEU A 363 4.35 4.29 -0.85
N PHE A 364 3.17 3.68 -0.85
CA PHE A 364 2.62 2.96 -1.98
C PHE A 364 2.36 3.88 -3.17
N GLU A 365 1.74 5.04 -2.93
CA GLU A 365 1.50 6.04 -3.97
C GLU A 365 2.80 6.66 -4.49
N TRP A 366 3.74 6.95 -3.59
CA TRP A 366 5.02 7.56 -3.94
C TRP A 366 5.96 6.57 -4.67
N ALA A 367 5.88 5.27 -4.39
CA ALA A 367 6.79 4.25 -4.95
C ALA A 367 6.60 4.07 -6.45
N PRO A 368 7.69 4.18 -7.28
CA PRO A 368 7.62 3.88 -8.71
C PRO A 368 7.51 2.37 -8.98
N PRO A 369 6.96 1.98 -10.16
CA PRO A 369 6.11 2.82 -10.96
C PRO A 369 4.75 3.04 -10.29
N PRO A 370 3.99 4.07 -10.68
CA PRO A 370 2.63 4.25 -10.17
C PRO A 370 1.78 3.03 -10.53
N LEU A 371 0.82 2.72 -9.65
CA LEU A 371 -0.17 1.70 -9.95
C LEU A 371 -1.06 2.21 -11.09
N PRO A 372 -1.26 1.45 -12.18
CA PRO A 372 -2.20 1.85 -13.22
C PRO A 372 -3.60 2.01 -12.65
N ARG A 373 -4.34 3.00 -13.14
CA ARG A 373 -5.67 3.33 -12.64
C ARG A 373 -6.63 2.13 -12.73
N GLY A 374 -7.27 1.80 -11.62
CA GLY A 374 -8.20 0.69 -11.52
C GLY A 374 -7.55 -0.68 -11.32
N PHE A 375 -6.21 -0.75 -11.21
CA PHE A 375 -5.55 -2.01 -10.91
C PHE A 375 -5.56 -2.26 -9.41
N HIS A 376 -5.88 -3.50 -9.04
CA HIS A 376 -5.73 -3.99 -7.67
C HIS A 376 -4.29 -4.44 -7.37
N ALA A 377 -3.63 -5.02 -8.35
CA ALA A 377 -2.22 -5.38 -8.24
C ALA A 377 -1.48 -5.16 -9.56
N TYR A 378 -0.17 -4.89 -9.47
CA TYR A 378 0.68 -4.62 -10.61
C TYR A 378 2.09 -5.17 -10.42
N SER A 379 2.57 -5.90 -11.43
CA SER A 379 3.96 -6.34 -11.53
C SER A 379 4.59 -5.71 -12.77
N PRO A 380 5.34 -4.61 -12.62
CA PRO A 380 5.98 -3.96 -13.77
C PRO A 380 7.01 -4.88 -14.42
N GLU A 381 7.04 -4.88 -15.73
CA GLU A 381 7.99 -5.68 -16.51
C GLU A 381 9.10 -4.81 -17.12
N PRO A 382 10.29 -5.35 -17.21
CA PRO A 382 10.75 -6.61 -16.64
C PRO A 382 10.79 -6.52 -15.13
N ALA A 383 10.28 -7.59 -14.46
CA ALA A 383 10.15 -7.63 -13.03
C ALA A 383 11.40 -7.13 -12.30
N GLY A 384 11.21 -6.15 -11.39
CA GLY A 384 12.26 -5.60 -10.55
C GLY A 384 13.23 -4.60 -11.20
N ARG A 385 13.08 -4.24 -12.50
CA ARG A 385 14.00 -3.24 -13.12
C ARG A 385 13.58 -1.79 -12.91
N THR A 386 12.32 -1.52 -12.70
CA THR A 386 11.76 -0.16 -12.59
C THR A 386 11.15 0.15 -11.23
N GLY A 387 11.04 -0.84 -10.34
CA GLY A 387 10.45 -0.69 -9.02
C GLY A 387 11.31 0.15 -8.06
N LEU A 388 10.70 0.60 -6.98
CA LEU A 388 11.35 1.28 -5.88
C LEU A 388 12.55 0.46 -5.36
N TRP A 389 13.69 1.10 -5.14
CA TRP A 389 14.81 0.47 -4.46
C TRP A 389 14.56 0.36 -2.95
N VAL A 390 14.90 -0.79 -2.37
CA VAL A 390 14.77 -1.06 -0.94
C VAL A 390 16.12 -1.55 -0.41
N LEU A 391 16.80 -0.70 0.34
CA LEU A 391 18.01 -1.06 1.09
C LEU A 391 17.60 -1.48 2.49
N VAL A 392 17.84 -2.73 2.84
CA VAL A 392 17.63 -3.27 4.20
C VAL A 392 18.99 -3.57 4.78
N GLU A 393 19.34 -2.96 5.89
CA GLU A 393 20.62 -3.20 6.56
C GLU A 393 20.51 -3.10 8.07
N ARG A 394 21.48 -3.68 8.75
CA ARG A 394 21.65 -3.59 10.19
C ARG A 394 22.94 -2.83 10.47
N ARG A 395 22.79 -1.57 10.85
CA ARG A 395 23.90 -0.69 11.23
C ARG A 395 23.77 -0.28 12.69
N PRO A 396 24.29 -1.08 13.64
CA PRO A 396 24.23 -0.69 15.04
C PRO A 396 24.80 0.71 15.23
N VAL A 397 23.99 1.59 15.80
CA VAL A 397 24.41 2.96 16.08
C VAL A 397 25.44 2.92 17.21
N THR A 398 26.72 3.02 16.84
CA THR A 398 27.83 3.02 17.79
C THR A 398 28.02 4.42 18.39
N ARG A 399 28.70 4.48 19.53
CA ARG A 399 29.08 5.75 20.17
C ARG A 399 29.87 6.68 19.21
N ALA A 400 30.76 6.11 18.39
CA ALA A 400 31.51 6.87 17.38
C ALA A 400 30.61 7.55 16.34
N ILE A 401 29.53 6.88 15.88
CA ILE A 401 28.55 7.49 14.98
C ILE A 401 27.79 8.62 15.68
N LEU A 402 27.41 8.42 16.94
CA LEU A 402 26.63 9.37 17.73
C LEU A 402 27.45 10.61 18.12
N GLU A 403 28.80 10.51 18.22
CA GLU A 403 29.71 11.61 18.54
C GLU A 403 30.17 12.38 17.29
N GLY A 404 29.54 12.17 16.13
CA GLY A 404 29.85 12.89 14.88
C GLY A 404 30.96 12.25 14.05
N GLY A 405 31.36 11.03 14.38
CA GLY A 405 32.16 10.20 13.48
C GLY A 405 31.41 9.96 12.16
N LYS A 406 32.12 10.07 11.01
CA LYS A 406 31.53 9.66 9.72
C LYS A 406 31.00 8.23 9.88
N PRO A 407 29.77 7.92 9.43
CA PRO A 407 29.29 6.56 9.43
C PRO A 407 30.32 5.68 8.73
N VAL A 408 30.83 4.66 9.43
CA VAL A 408 31.68 3.67 8.80
C VAL A 408 30.77 2.94 7.83
N GLY A 409 31.02 3.09 6.54
CA GLY A 409 30.31 2.35 5.50
C GLY A 409 30.36 0.84 5.79
N PRO A 410 29.49 0.03 5.18
CA PRO A 410 29.56 -1.41 5.32
C PRO A 410 31.00 -1.84 5.01
N ARG A 411 31.55 -2.71 5.83
CA ARG A 411 32.82 -3.38 5.50
C ARG A 411 32.63 -4.01 4.13
N ASP A 412 33.53 -3.72 3.21
CA ASP A 412 33.50 -4.11 1.82
C ASP A 412 33.12 -5.58 1.64
N GLY A 413 31.85 -5.82 1.49
CA GLY A 413 31.28 -7.04 0.97
C GLY A 413 30.26 -6.63 -0.08
N PRO A 414 30.25 -7.21 -1.28
CA PRO A 414 29.30 -6.81 -2.31
C PRO A 414 27.88 -7.00 -1.78
N ALA A 415 27.10 -5.90 -1.78
CA ALA A 415 25.65 -5.99 -1.63
C ALA A 415 25.15 -7.01 -2.68
N GLN A 416 24.73 -8.19 -2.21
CA GLN A 416 24.23 -9.19 -3.12
C GLN A 416 22.92 -8.69 -3.69
N VAL A 417 22.96 -8.28 -4.97
CA VAL A 417 21.76 -8.15 -5.78
C VAL A 417 21.29 -9.61 -6.01
N SER A 418 20.32 -10.04 -5.25
CA SER A 418 19.77 -11.38 -5.42
C SER A 418 18.96 -11.40 -6.73
N PRO A 419 19.32 -12.23 -7.72
CA PRO A 419 18.50 -12.39 -8.90
C PRO A 419 17.17 -13.04 -8.51
N LEU A 420 16.09 -12.51 -9.04
CA LEU A 420 14.76 -13.09 -8.97
C LEU A 420 14.79 -14.52 -9.59
N ARG A 421 14.46 -15.50 -8.80
CA ARG A 421 13.98 -16.80 -9.26
C ARG A 421 12.54 -16.99 -8.88
#